data_cf9a4e2ba2fabc93e4d2434727c6a7bc
#
_entry.id   cf9a4e2ba2fabc93e4d2434727c6a7bc
#
_cell.length_a   1.000
_cell.length_b   1.000
_cell.length_c   1.000
_cell.angle_alpha   90.00
_cell.angle_beta   90.00
_cell.angle_gamma   90.00
#
_symmetry.space_group_name_H-M   'P 1'
#
loop_
_entity.id
_entity.type
_entity.pdbx_description
1 polymer ?
#
loop_
_entity_poly.entity_id
_entity_poly.type
_entity_poly.pdbx_seq_one_letter_code
_entity_poly.pdbx_strand_id
1 'polypeptide(L)'
;MPKPAIDAGRILVSSKDLTWDGIHIEKGENKEFNPEDVTVTQHYFAMNAGQSFEWEWKDGKTFKTHRYDPGDIWVNPAGVPFSHRINTYNQFVVLTLDPAKVVETLPEQPLIDRSCFRRQHKCQDKHLQALIQALLIEAETGGPNGKLYADALSTALIAHFVNHYSKEVVLDFPEGMAIERQRLGQVIDYVEAYLTEDLSLNDLALVSGFSKFHFSRLFKQAFGLTPHRYLMKRRVERAAMVLKKRANQESLNIARVAHQFRFADQSHFTRTFKQVKGVTPRQFLQKSGK
;
A
#
# COMPACT_ATOMS: atom_id res chain seq x y z
N MET A 1 10.41 10.55 10.29
CA MET A 1 10.52 10.87 8.86
C MET A 1 11.22 9.69 8.19
N PRO A 2 10.66 9.04 7.19
CA PRO A 2 11.44 8.11 6.40
C PRO A 2 12.47 8.95 5.65
N LYS A 3 13.76 8.61 5.80
CA LYS A 3 14.78 9.07 4.87
C LYS A 3 14.30 8.73 3.46
N PRO A 4 14.44 9.62 2.46
CA PRO A 4 14.44 9.17 1.07
C PRO A 4 15.53 8.10 1.00
N ALA A 5 15.10 6.85 0.82
CA ALA A 5 15.97 5.70 1.09
C ALA A 5 16.88 5.38 -0.09
N ILE A 6 17.22 6.39 -0.87
CA ILE A 6 18.11 6.20 -2.00
C ILE A 6 18.95 7.46 -2.04
N ASP A 7 20.26 7.31 -1.90
CA ASP A 7 21.24 8.36 -2.11
C ASP A 7 21.11 8.82 -3.57
N ALA A 8 20.07 9.58 -3.79
CA ALA A 8 19.71 10.09 -5.09
C ALA A 8 20.56 11.31 -5.31
N GLY A 9 21.02 11.48 -6.51
CA GLY A 9 21.74 12.63 -6.95
C GLY A 9 21.09 13.98 -6.57
N ARG A 10 21.21 14.98 -7.34
CA ARG A 10 20.67 16.29 -7.02
C ARG A 10 19.14 16.35 -7.10
N ILE A 11 18.46 16.63 -6.00
CA ILE A 11 17.03 16.93 -5.98
C ILE A 11 16.81 18.37 -6.43
N LEU A 12 15.95 18.57 -7.41
CA LEU A 12 15.60 19.86 -8.00
C LEU A 12 14.30 20.41 -7.45
N VAL A 13 13.31 19.53 -7.18
CA VAL A 13 12.00 19.84 -6.66
C VAL A 13 11.62 18.82 -5.61
N SER A 14 11.00 19.25 -4.51
CA SER A 14 10.47 18.34 -3.48
C SER A 14 9.20 18.92 -2.87
N SER A 15 8.19 18.07 -2.66
CA SER A 15 6.99 18.43 -1.91
C SER A 15 7.15 18.29 -0.40
N LYS A 16 8.38 18.15 0.12
CA LYS A 16 8.67 17.90 1.54
C LYS A 16 8.11 18.96 2.47
N ASP A 17 8.13 20.21 2.03
CA ASP A 17 7.68 21.37 2.81
C ASP A 17 6.19 21.68 2.59
N LEU A 18 5.52 20.91 1.73
CA LEU A 18 4.08 21.02 1.49
C LEU A 18 3.31 20.13 2.49
N THR A 19 2.11 20.58 2.87
CA THR A 19 1.25 19.87 3.84
C THR A 19 0.45 18.71 3.22
N TRP A 20 1.06 17.95 2.32
CA TRP A 20 0.42 16.79 1.68
C TRP A 20 0.40 15.58 2.61
N ASP A 21 -0.71 14.86 2.62
CA ASP A 21 -0.91 13.73 3.51
C ASP A 21 -0.74 12.40 2.78
N GLY A 22 0.27 11.63 3.19
CA GLY A 22 0.50 10.27 2.70
C GLY A 22 1.05 10.17 1.29
N ILE A 23 1.34 11.29 0.63
CA ILE A 23 1.97 11.35 -0.71
C ILE A 23 3.15 12.31 -0.69
N HIS A 24 4.20 11.95 -1.42
CA HIS A 24 5.37 12.81 -1.58
C HIS A 24 5.93 12.68 -2.99
N ILE A 25 6.33 13.80 -3.59
CA ILE A 25 6.90 13.84 -4.95
C ILE A 25 8.24 14.58 -4.96
N GLU A 26 9.18 14.06 -5.72
CA GLU A 26 10.49 14.66 -5.95
C GLU A 26 10.85 14.56 -7.44
N LYS A 27 11.49 15.61 -7.95
CA LYS A 27 12.16 15.60 -9.25
C LYS A 27 13.65 15.80 -9.03
N GLY A 28 14.45 15.03 -9.72
CA GLY A 28 15.89 15.10 -9.56
C GLY A 28 16.65 14.53 -10.74
N GLU A 29 17.97 14.49 -10.58
CA GLU A 29 18.91 13.98 -11.57
C GLU A 29 19.98 13.14 -10.90
N ASN A 30 20.39 12.04 -11.54
CA ASN A 30 21.49 11.18 -11.13
C ASN A 30 22.54 11.07 -12.23
N LYS A 31 23.80 10.93 -11.85
CA LYS A 31 24.85 10.47 -12.77
C LYS A 31 24.78 8.96 -12.98
N GLU A 32 24.50 8.25 -11.89
CA GLU A 32 24.30 6.80 -11.84
C GLU A 32 23.37 6.46 -10.68
N PHE A 33 22.73 5.28 -10.72
CA PHE A 33 21.83 4.82 -9.69
C PHE A 33 21.83 3.29 -9.61
N ASN A 34 22.48 2.73 -8.59
CA ASN A 34 22.75 1.28 -8.48
C ASN A 34 22.35 0.68 -7.13
N PRO A 35 21.06 0.75 -6.71
CA PRO A 35 20.60 0.14 -5.47
C PRO A 35 20.65 -1.38 -5.53
N GLU A 36 21.08 -2.03 -4.44
CA GLU A 36 21.06 -3.49 -4.28
C GLU A 36 20.19 -3.89 -3.08
N ASP A 37 19.26 -4.82 -3.32
CA ASP A 37 18.33 -5.40 -2.33
C ASP A 37 17.63 -4.37 -1.41
N VAL A 38 17.29 -3.23 -2.00
CA VAL A 38 16.58 -2.14 -1.29
C VAL A 38 15.12 -2.48 -1.14
N THR A 39 14.60 -2.32 0.08
CA THR A 39 13.16 -2.44 0.37
C THR A 39 12.62 -1.12 0.88
N VAL A 40 11.60 -0.60 0.22
CA VAL A 40 10.89 0.63 0.60
C VAL A 40 9.57 0.32 1.29
N THR A 41 9.20 1.16 2.25
CA THR A 41 7.95 0.97 3.02
C THR A 41 6.73 1.62 2.38
N GLN A 42 6.94 2.42 1.34
CA GLN A 42 5.91 3.11 0.57
C GLN A 42 5.77 2.47 -0.81
N HIS A 43 4.61 2.65 -1.46
CA HIS A 43 4.50 2.40 -2.91
C HIS A 43 5.33 3.45 -3.63
N TYR A 44 6.06 3.03 -4.63
CA TYR A 44 7.07 3.83 -5.30
C TYR A 44 6.80 3.88 -6.81
N PHE A 45 6.74 5.08 -7.34
CA PHE A 45 6.54 5.35 -8.77
C PHE A 45 7.71 6.19 -9.25
N ALA A 46 8.49 5.68 -10.18
CA ALA A 46 9.59 6.44 -10.78
C ALA A 46 9.34 6.63 -12.27
N MET A 47 9.22 7.87 -12.70
CA MET A 47 9.01 8.24 -14.09
C MET A 47 10.28 8.84 -14.68
N ASN A 48 10.66 8.41 -15.89
CA ASN A 48 11.74 9.06 -16.63
C ASN A 48 11.28 10.46 -17.09
N ALA A 49 11.97 11.48 -16.60
CA ALA A 49 11.68 12.89 -16.91
C ALA A 49 12.70 13.52 -17.89
N GLY A 50 13.68 12.75 -18.37
CA GLY A 50 14.76 13.21 -19.23
C GLY A 50 14.83 12.47 -20.54
N GLN A 51 16.06 12.24 -21.01
CA GLN A 51 16.33 11.48 -22.23
C GLN A 51 16.18 9.97 -21.99
N SER A 52 16.09 9.21 -23.09
CA SER A 52 16.12 7.74 -23.01
C SER A 52 17.44 7.24 -22.47
N PHE A 53 17.39 6.22 -21.63
CA PHE A 53 18.57 5.55 -21.08
C PHE A 53 18.35 4.03 -20.99
N GLU A 54 19.43 3.28 -20.82
CA GLU A 54 19.36 1.85 -20.50
C GLU A 54 19.23 1.65 -19.01
N TRP A 55 18.26 0.81 -18.65
CA TRP A 55 17.97 0.44 -17.28
C TRP A 55 17.99 -1.06 -17.12
N GLU A 56 18.75 -1.52 -16.12
CA GLU A 56 18.85 -2.91 -15.77
C GLU A 56 18.14 -3.16 -14.43
N TRP A 57 17.34 -4.20 -14.36
CA TRP A 57 16.81 -4.68 -13.08
C TRP A 57 17.09 -6.16 -12.88
N LYS A 58 17.26 -6.55 -11.62
CA LYS A 58 17.51 -7.93 -11.22
C LYS A 58 16.23 -8.75 -11.28
N ASP A 59 16.23 -9.81 -12.06
CA ASP A 59 15.18 -10.82 -12.12
C ASP A 59 15.77 -12.18 -11.74
N GLY A 60 15.48 -12.64 -10.53
CA GLY A 60 16.15 -13.80 -9.96
C GLY A 60 17.65 -13.59 -9.79
N LYS A 61 18.46 -14.35 -10.54
CA LYS A 61 19.95 -14.28 -10.50
C LYS A 61 20.55 -13.42 -11.61
N THR A 62 19.76 -12.92 -12.54
CA THR A 62 20.22 -12.21 -13.73
C THR A 62 19.70 -10.78 -13.77
N PHE A 63 20.44 -9.90 -14.45
CA PHE A 63 19.94 -8.57 -14.80
C PHE A 63 19.33 -8.60 -16.20
N LYS A 64 18.19 -7.94 -16.35
CA LYS A 64 17.51 -7.71 -17.63
C LYS A 64 17.63 -6.25 -17.98
N THR A 65 18.05 -5.95 -19.21
CA THR A 65 18.23 -4.59 -19.72
C THR A 65 17.03 -4.19 -20.57
N HIS A 66 16.52 -3.00 -20.35
CA HIS A 66 15.52 -2.38 -21.18
C HIS A 66 15.83 -0.90 -21.41
N ARG A 67 15.46 -0.41 -22.59
CA ARG A 67 15.45 1.01 -22.86
C ARG A 67 14.26 1.67 -22.15
N TYR A 68 14.54 2.74 -21.43
CA TYR A 68 13.60 3.57 -20.72
C TYR A 68 13.46 4.90 -21.44
N ASP A 69 12.29 5.15 -21.99
CA ASP A 69 11.99 6.35 -22.76
C ASP A 69 11.32 7.42 -21.87
N PRO A 70 11.33 8.71 -22.26
CA PRO A 70 10.64 9.76 -21.51
C PRO A 70 9.17 9.40 -21.25
N GLY A 71 8.75 9.52 -19.98
CA GLY A 71 7.40 9.17 -19.55
C GLY A 71 7.21 7.70 -19.17
N ASP A 72 8.16 6.81 -19.44
CA ASP A 72 8.07 5.44 -18.90
C ASP A 72 8.09 5.46 -17.36
N ILE A 73 7.25 4.63 -16.75
CA ILE A 73 7.08 4.56 -15.31
C ILE A 73 7.46 3.18 -14.80
N TRP A 74 8.24 3.16 -13.74
CA TRP A 74 8.45 2.00 -12.90
C TRP A 74 7.54 2.09 -11.68
N VAL A 75 6.83 1.00 -11.38
CA VAL A 75 5.96 0.89 -10.21
C VAL A 75 6.46 -0.22 -9.30
N ASN A 76 6.83 0.12 -8.07
CA ASN A 76 7.25 -0.85 -7.06
C ASN A 76 6.34 -0.79 -5.83
N PRO A 77 5.60 -1.86 -5.53
CA PRO A 77 4.79 -1.92 -4.33
C PRO A 77 5.62 -1.86 -3.04
N ALA A 78 5.03 -1.31 -1.99
CA ALA A 78 5.63 -1.27 -0.66
C ALA A 78 6.03 -2.68 -0.17
N GLY A 79 7.21 -2.79 0.42
CA GLY A 79 7.73 -4.05 0.95
C GLY A 79 8.29 -5.03 -0.07
N VAL A 80 8.32 -4.66 -1.36
CA VAL A 80 8.90 -5.51 -2.42
C VAL A 80 10.35 -5.08 -2.67
N PRO A 81 11.35 -5.95 -2.41
CA PRO A 81 12.77 -5.61 -2.60
C PRO A 81 13.10 -5.47 -4.08
N PHE A 82 14.07 -4.60 -4.40
CA PHE A 82 14.54 -4.41 -5.76
C PHE A 82 16.04 -4.14 -5.83
N SER A 83 16.62 -4.45 -7.00
CA SER A 83 17.98 -4.10 -7.37
C SER A 83 17.99 -3.58 -8.80
N HIS A 84 18.60 -2.43 -9.01
CA HIS A 84 18.69 -1.76 -10.30
C HIS A 84 20.11 -1.36 -10.64
N ARG A 85 20.38 -1.11 -11.95
CA ARG A 85 21.60 -0.48 -12.45
C ARG A 85 21.24 0.51 -13.54
N ILE A 86 21.57 1.76 -13.29
CA ILE A 86 21.50 2.86 -14.26
C ILE A 86 22.87 3.53 -14.23
N ASN A 87 23.67 3.29 -15.25
CA ASN A 87 25.07 3.73 -15.31
C ASN A 87 25.26 4.98 -16.19
N THR A 88 24.17 5.70 -16.44
CA THR A 88 24.16 6.92 -17.26
C THR A 88 23.39 8.01 -16.56
N TYR A 89 23.70 9.25 -16.92
CA TYR A 89 22.92 10.40 -16.46
C TYR A 89 21.43 10.22 -16.79
N ASN A 90 20.60 10.44 -15.80
CA ASN A 90 19.16 10.33 -15.92
C ASN A 90 18.46 11.41 -15.08
N GLN A 91 17.29 11.82 -15.54
CA GLN A 91 16.37 12.68 -14.80
C GLN A 91 15.13 11.88 -14.44
N PHE A 92 14.67 12.04 -13.23
CA PHE A 92 13.55 11.26 -12.69
C PHE A 92 12.54 12.16 -11.98
N VAL A 93 11.30 11.70 -11.98
CA VAL A 93 10.27 12.12 -11.04
C VAL A 93 9.88 10.90 -10.22
N VAL A 94 10.05 11.01 -8.91
CA VAL A 94 9.67 9.96 -7.97
C VAL A 94 8.47 10.42 -7.17
N LEU A 95 7.44 9.60 -7.16
CA LEU A 95 6.29 9.75 -6.28
C LEU A 95 6.24 8.57 -5.33
N THR A 96 6.08 8.86 -4.05
CA THR A 96 5.87 7.84 -3.01
C THR A 96 4.48 8.00 -2.40
N LEU A 97 3.84 6.86 -2.12
CA LEU A 97 2.48 6.79 -1.60
C LEU A 97 2.44 5.87 -0.38
N ASP A 98 1.97 6.40 0.76
CA ASP A 98 1.81 5.62 1.99
C ASP A 98 0.70 4.58 1.80
N PRO A 99 0.99 3.28 2.03
CA PRO A 99 -0.03 2.24 2.02
C PRO A 99 -1.20 2.50 2.97
N ALA A 100 -0.98 3.22 4.07
CA ALA A 100 -2.06 3.60 4.97
C ALA A 100 -3.03 4.60 4.31
N LYS A 101 -2.50 5.51 3.46
CA LYS A 101 -3.32 6.47 2.72
C LYS A 101 -4.19 5.77 1.66
N VAL A 102 -3.69 4.73 1.00
CA VAL A 102 -4.47 3.91 0.06
C VAL A 102 -5.68 3.30 0.75
N VAL A 103 -5.47 2.68 1.93
CA VAL A 103 -6.54 2.07 2.72
C VAL A 103 -7.53 3.10 3.26
N GLU A 104 -7.05 4.29 3.66
CA GLU A 104 -7.90 5.38 4.14
C GLU A 104 -8.80 5.95 3.04
N THR A 105 -8.27 6.05 1.82
CA THR A 105 -8.97 6.65 0.68
C THR A 105 -10.04 5.73 0.12
N LEU A 106 -9.82 4.41 0.14
CA LEU A 106 -10.72 3.41 -0.41
C LEU A 106 -11.12 2.36 0.65
N PRO A 107 -11.86 2.78 1.69
CA PRO A 107 -12.21 1.91 2.82
C PRO A 107 -13.10 0.72 2.44
N GLU A 108 -13.80 0.81 1.32
CA GLU A 108 -14.72 -0.22 0.83
C GLU A 108 -14.02 -1.34 0.03
N GLN A 109 -12.73 -1.21 -0.23
CA GLN A 109 -11.94 -2.25 -0.92
C GLN A 109 -11.15 -3.09 0.10
N PRO A 110 -11.72 -4.17 0.61
CA PRO A 110 -11.19 -4.91 1.77
C PRO A 110 -9.89 -5.66 1.50
N LEU A 111 -9.51 -5.83 0.24
CA LEU A 111 -8.38 -6.66 -0.20
C LEU A 111 -7.10 -5.87 -0.49
N ILE A 112 -7.09 -4.56 -0.24
CA ILE A 112 -5.91 -3.74 -0.49
C ILE A 112 -4.91 -3.90 0.65
N ASP A 113 -4.14 -4.98 0.61
CA ASP A 113 -2.94 -5.16 1.42
C ASP A 113 -1.70 -4.79 0.57
N ARG A 114 -0.57 -4.53 1.24
CA ARG A 114 0.74 -4.25 0.62
C ARG A 114 1.17 -5.31 -0.41
N SER A 115 0.71 -6.56 -0.25
CA SER A 115 0.96 -7.69 -1.15
C SER A 115 0.08 -7.71 -2.39
N CYS A 116 -0.95 -6.85 -2.45
CA CYS A 116 -1.97 -6.88 -3.50
C CYS A 116 -1.61 -6.10 -4.77
N PHE A 117 -0.40 -5.54 -4.87
CA PHE A 117 0.01 -4.78 -6.05
C PHE A 117 1.08 -5.49 -6.86
N ARG A 118 1.01 -5.33 -8.19
CA ARG A 118 2.01 -5.86 -9.12
C ARG A 118 3.11 -4.85 -9.33
N ARG A 119 4.36 -5.30 -9.27
CA ARG A 119 5.49 -4.53 -9.80
C ARG A 119 5.33 -4.42 -11.32
N GLN A 120 5.52 -3.23 -11.84
CA GLN A 120 5.67 -2.98 -13.27
C GLN A 120 7.07 -2.42 -13.52
N HIS A 121 7.89 -3.16 -14.24
CA HIS A 121 9.24 -2.70 -14.53
C HIS A 121 9.28 -1.57 -15.57
N LYS A 122 8.33 -1.56 -16.49
CA LYS A 122 8.13 -0.51 -17.47
C LYS A 122 6.65 -0.45 -17.85
N CYS A 123 6.02 0.70 -17.69
CA CYS A 123 4.68 0.92 -18.19
C CYS A 123 4.53 2.33 -18.79
N GLN A 124 3.68 2.43 -19.79
CA GLN A 124 3.28 3.70 -20.44
C GLN A 124 1.82 3.96 -20.13
N ASP A 125 1.56 4.41 -18.93
CA ASP A 125 0.22 4.74 -18.44
C ASP A 125 -0.01 6.24 -18.49
N LYS A 126 -0.72 6.70 -19.51
CA LYS A 126 -0.96 8.13 -19.73
C LYS A 126 -1.76 8.80 -18.60
N HIS A 127 -2.66 8.07 -17.93
CA HIS A 127 -3.40 8.60 -16.79
C HIS A 127 -2.50 8.79 -15.58
N LEU A 128 -1.69 7.77 -15.29
CA LEU A 128 -0.73 7.85 -14.21
C LEU A 128 0.32 8.94 -14.46
N GLN A 129 0.82 9.06 -15.70
CA GLN A 129 1.72 10.14 -16.11
C GLN A 129 1.11 11.53 -15.87
N ALA A 130 -0.15 11.74 -16.31
CA ALA A 130 -0.84 13.00 -16.14
C ALA A 130 -1.03 13.39 -14.67
N LEU A 131 -1.38 12.41 -13.81
CA LEU A 131 -1.55 12.64 -12.38
C LEU A 131 -0.22 12.95 -11.69
N ILE A 132 0.86 12.23 -12.03
CA ILE A 132 2.21 12.51 -11.52
C ILE A 132 2.65 13.90 -11.96
N GLN A 133 2.44 14.29 -13.23
CA GLN A 133 2.79 15.61 -13.72
C GLN A 133 1.99 16.73 -13.05
N ALA A 134 0.69 16.56 -12.84
CA ALA A 134 -0.12 17.54 -12.13
C ALA A 134 0.36 17.78 -10.69
N LEU A 135 0.70 16.72 -9.97
CA LEU A 135 1.30 16.82 -8.63
C LEU A 135 2.69 17.46 -8.67
N LEU A 136 3.49 17.16 -9.69
CA LEU A 136 4.81 17.78 -9.85
C LEU A 136 4.69 19.29 -10.09
N ILE A 137 3.82 19.74 -10.98
CA ILE A 137 3.58 21.16 -11.25
C ILE A 137 3.13 21.88 -9.97
N GLU A 138 2.24 21.27 -9.20
CA GLU A 138 1.81 21.81 -7.91
C GLU A 138 2.98 21.95 -6.94
N ALA A 139 3.89 20.98 -6.90
CA ALA A 139 5.09 21.05 -6.06
C ALA A 139 6.10 22.09 -6.57
N GLU A 140 6.34 22.18 -7.89
CA GLU A 140 7.24 23.14 -8.51
C GLU A 140 6.82 24.60 -8.26
N THR A 141 5.52 24.84 -8.16
CA THR A 141 4.94 26.18 -7.96
C THR A 141 4.67 26.50 -6.47
N GLY A 142 5.04 25.62 -5.56
CA GLY A 142 4.90 25.84 -4.11
C GLY A 142 3.51 25.58 -3.53
N GLY A 143 2.65 24.84 -4.26
CA GLY A 143 1.34 24.43 -3.78
C GLY A 143 0.25 25.51 -3.84
N PRO A 144 0.14 26.32 -4.94
CA PRO A 144 -0.75 27.48 -5.00
C PRO A 144 -2.24 27.13 -4.88
N ASN A 145 -2.62 25.92 -5.32
CA ASN A 145 -4.01 25.47 -5.27
C ASN A 145 -4.41 24.85 -3.90
N GLY A 146 -3.44 24.74 -3.00
CA GLY A 146 -3.64 24.32 -1.63
C GLY A 146 -3.88 22.83 -1.45
N LYS A 147 -4.07 22.46 -0.15
CA LYS A 147 -4.17 21.05 0.27
C LYS A 147 -5.31 20.29 -0.41
N LEU A 148 -6.48 20.91 -0.60
CA LEU A 148 -7.65 20.25 -1.18
C LEU A 148 -7.38 19.78 -2.61
N TYR A 149 -6.68 20.57 -3.41
CA TYR A 149 -6.31 20.19 -4.77
C TYR A 149 -5.35 19.00 -4.80
N ALA A 150 -4.30 19.04 -3.97
CA ALA A 150 -3.36 17.93 -3.83
C ALA A 150 -4.06 16.65 -3.34
N ASP A 151 -4.98 16.76 -2.37
CA ASP A 151 -5.76 15.64 -1.87
C ASP A 151 -6.67 15.04 -2.96
N ALA A 152 -7.27 15.87 -3.82
CA ALA A 152 -8.08 15.40 -4.96
C ALA A 152 -7.23 14.65 -6.00
N LEU A 153 -6.06 15.18 -6.38
CA LEU A 153 -5.12 14.50 -7.28
C LEU A 153 -4.62 13.18 -6.69
N SER A 154 -4.30 13.18 -5.39
CA SER A 154 -3.88 11.98 -4.66
C SER A 154 -4.97 10.92 -4.64
N THR A 155 -6.24 11.32 -4.43
CA THR A 155 -7.39 10.42 -4.47
C THR A 155 -7.57 9.80 -5.86
N ALA A 156 -7.47 10.61 -6.92
CA ALA A 156 -7.54 10.12 -8.29
C ALA A 156 -6.40 9.15 -8.62
N LEU A 157 -5.17 9.45 -8.18
CA LEU A 157 -4.02 8.57 -8.35
C LEU A 157 -4.20 7.25 -7.60
N ILE A 158 -4.67 7.30 -6.36
CA ILE A 158 -4.94 6.10 -5.56
C ILE A 158 -6.00 5.22 -6.22
N ALA A 159 -7.11 5.82 -6.67
CA ALA A 159 -8.19 5.10 -7.35
C ALA A 159 -7.68 4.44 -8.64
N HIS A 160 -6.90 5.17 -9.44
CA HIS A 160 -6.29 4.63 -10.66
C HIS A 160 -5.29 3.50 -10.34
N PHE A 161 -4.40 3.71 -9.36
CA PHE A 161 -3.41 2.72 -8.95
C PHE A 161 -4.07 1.43 -8.48
N VAL A 162 -5.09 1.54 -7.64
CA VAL A 162 -5.81 0.37 -7.14
C VAL A 162 -6.50 -0.39 -8.27
N ASN A 163 -7.19 0.31 -9.17
CA ASN A 163 -7.95 -0.35 -10.22
C ASN A 163 -7.07 -1.02 -11.30
N HIS A 164 -5.86 -0.52 -11.55
CA HIS A 164 -5.03 -1.00 -12.67
C HIS A 164 -3.79 -1.79 -12.22
N TYR A 165 -3.32 -1.57 -10.99
CA TYR A 165 -2.08 -2.18 -10.48
C TYR A 165 -2.31 -3.10 -9.30
N SER A 166 -3.51 -3.15 -8.71
CA SER A 166 -3.82 -4.23 -7.80
C SER A 166 -3.60 -5.54 -8.59
N LYS A 167 -2.87 -6.44 -8.00
CA LYS A 167 -3.11 -7.81 -8.37
C LYS A 167 -4.61 -7.95 -8.19
N GLU A 168 -5.37 -8.36 -9.22
CA GLU A 168 -6.47 -9.21 -8.87
C GLU A 168 -5.94 -10.07 -7.75
N VAL A 169 -6.66 -10.17 -6.64
CA VAL A 169 -6.44 -11.30 -5.75
C VAL A 169 -6.81 -12.50 -6.62
N VAL A 170 -5.86 -12.86 -7.46
CA VAL A 170 -5.81 -14.18 -8.02
C VAL A 170 -5.45 -14.99 -6.79
N LEU A 171 -6.50 -15.32 -6.06
CA LEU A 171 -6.46 -16.47 -5.20
C LEU A 171 -5.79 -17.50 -6.07
N ASP A 172 -4.55 -17.87 -5.74
CA ASP A 172 -3.70 -18.74 -6.56
C ASP A 172 -4.33 -20.14 -6.52
N PHE A 173 -5.46 -20.21 -7.23
CA PHE A 173 -6.19 -21.45 -7.45
C PHE A 173 -5.74 -22.01 -8.78
N PRO A 174 -5.45 -23.29 -8.83
CA PRO A 174 -5.27 -24.01 -10.09
C PRO A 174 -6.42 -23.67 -11.07
N GLU A 175 -6.13 -23.67 -12.35
CA GLU A 175 -7.16 -23.53 -13.38
C GLU A 175 -8.30 -24.52 -13.09
N GLY A 176 -9.56 -23.99 -13.08
CA GLY A 176 -10.75 -24.76 -12.76
C GLY A 176 -11.40 -24.48 -11.40
N MET A 177 -10.80 -23.66 -10.52
CA MET A 177 -11.35 -23.36 -9.20
C MET A 177 -12.06 -21.98 -9.13
N ALA A 178 -12.80 -21.60 -10.18
CA ALA A 178 -13.52 -20.32 -10.23
C ALA A 178 -14.61 -20.21 -9.14
N ILE A 179 -15.26 -21.33 -8.81
CA ILE A 179 -16.30 -21.40 -7.77
C ILE A 179 -15.70 -21.14 -6.38
N GLU A 180 -14.54 -21.73 -6.07
CA GLU A 180 -13.84 -21.54 -4.80
C GLU A 180 -13.40 -20.08 -4.64
N ARG A 181 -12.90 -19.47 -5.71
CA ARG A 181 -12.55 -18.04 -5.76
C ARG A 181 -13.74 -17.16 -5.41
N GLN A 182 -14.87 -17.37 -6.08
CA GLN A 182 -16.09 -16.59 -5.85
C GLN A 182 -16.58 -16.75 -4.41
N ARG A 183 -16.60 -17.97 -3.88
CA ARG A 183 -17.06 -18.27 -2.52
C ARG A 183 -16.13 -17.66 -1.45
N LEU A 184 -14.83 -17.70 -1.65
CA LEU A 184 -13.90 -17.02 -0.74
C LEU A 184 -14.01 -15.51 -0.83
N GLY A 185 -14.29 -14.92 -2.00
CA GLY A 185 -14.65 -13.51 -2.14
C GLY A 185 -15.85 -13.13 -1.26
N GLN A 186 -16.93 -13.90 -1.31
CA GLN A 186 -18.11 -13.71 -0.45
C GLN A 186 -17.77 -13.74 1.06
N VAL A 187 -16.83 -14.62 1.46
CA VAL A 187 -16.36 -14.67 2.85
C VAL A 187 -15.63 -13.39 3.24
N ILE A 188 -14.81 -12.85 2.35
CA ILE A 188 -14.11 -11.57 2.62
C ILE A 188 -15.11 -10.44 2.77
N ASP A 189 -16.07 -10.31 1.86
CA ASP A 189 -17.13 -9.29 1.94
C ASP A 189 -17.92 -9.44 3.25
N TYR A 190 -18.23 -10.66 3.64
CA TYR A 190 -18.91 -10.94 4.90
C TYR A 190 -18.06 -10.54 6.12
N VAL A 191 -16.77 -10.87 6.13
CA VAL A 191 -15.84 -10.46 7.20
C VAL A 191 -15.81 -8.94 7.32
N GLU A 192 -15.70 -8.21 6.20
CA GLU A 192 -15.66 -6.74 6.23
C GLU A 192 -16.95 -6.11 6.72
N ALA A 193 -18.09 -6.65 6.32
CA ALA A 193 -19.39 -6.15 6.76
C ALA A 193 -19.63 -6.36 8.28
N TYR A 194 -19.06 -7.42 8.84
CA TYR A 194 -19.34 -7.87 10.23
C TYR A 194 -18.10 -7.88 11.13
N LEU A 195 -17.08 -7.05 10.87
CA LEU A 195 -15.83 -7.01 11.66
C LEU A 195 -16.04 -6.75 13.16
N THR A 196 -17.10 -6.02 13.51
CA THR A 196 -17.47 -5.68 14.91
C THR A 196 -18.36 -6.73 15.57
N GLU A 197 -18.76 -7.77 14.84
CA GLU A 197 -19.60 -8.84 15.34
C GLU A 197 -18.76 -10.06 15.80
N ASP A 198 -19.43 -10.98 16.50
CA ASP A 198 -18.76 -12.21 16.94
C ASP A 198 -18.76 -13.23 15.79
N LEU A 199 -17.70 -13.22 15.01
CA LEU A 199 -17.52 -14.11 13.87
C LEU A 199 -16.74 -15.34 14.26
N SER A 200 -17.36 -16.50 14.14
CA SER A 200 -16.70 -17.79 14.32
C SER A 200 -16.18 -18.38 12.99
N LEU A 201 -15.25 -19.31 13.09
CA LEU A 201 -14.80 -20.09 11.93
C LEU A 201 -15.96 -20.85 11.27
N ASN A 202 -16.97 -21.23 12.04
CA ASN A 202 -18.14 -21.91 11.55
C ASN A 202 -18.98 -21.00 10.63
N ASP A 203 -19.18 -19.75 11.05
CA ASP A 203 -19.95 -18.78 10.25
C ASP A 203 -19.28 -18.52 8.90
N LEU A 204 -17.94 -18.34 8.91
CA LEU A 204 -17.18 -18.14 7.69
C LEU A 204 -17.21 -19.37 6.76
N ALA A 205 -17.16 -20.58 7.33
CA ALA A 205 -17.28 -21.80 6.56
C ALA A 205 -18.68 -21.95 5.94
N LEU A 206 -19.74 -21.59 6.68
CA LEU A 206 -21.12 -21.59 6.18
C LEU A 206 -21.29 -20.62 5.00
N VAL A 207 -20.78 -19.39 5.12
CA VAL A 207 -20.82 -18.41 4.02
C VAL A 207 -20.12 -18.94 2.78
N SER A 208 -18.99 -19.64 2.93
CA SER A 208 -18.28 -20.24 1.80
C SER A 208 -18.99 -21.47 1.20
N GLY A 209 -19.92 -22.08 1.94
CA GLY A 209 -20.52 -23.37 1.57
C GLY A 209 -19.55 -24.54 1.60
N PHE A 210 -18.42 -24.43 2.31
CA PHE A 210 -17.43 -25.49 2.49
C PHE A 210 -17.48 -26.06 3.92
N SER A 211 -16.96 -27.29 4.08
CA SER A 211 -16.67 -27.78 5.41
C SER A 211 -15.57 -26.95 6.08
N LYS A 212 -15.57 -26.82 7.40
CA LYS A 212 -14.57 -26.04 8.17
C LYS A 212 -13.13 -26.38 7.80
N PHE A 213 -12.85 -27.67 7.62
CA PHE A 213 -11.50 -28.13 7.29
C PHE A 213 -11.11 -27.71 5.87
N HIS A 214 -11.99 -27.93 4.91
CA HIS A 214 -11.76 -27.54 3.52
C HIS A 214 -11.63 -26.01 3.39
N PHE A 215 -12.53 -25.26 3.99
CA PHE A 215 -12.48 -23.81 4.05
C PHE A 215 -11.14 -23.30 4.62
N SER A 216 -10.74 -23.79 5.80
CA SER A 216 -9.51 -23.32 6.44
C SER A 216 -8.26 -23.58 5.60
N ARG A 217 -8.20 -24.74 4.92
CA ARG A 217 -7.11 -25.09 4.01
C ARG A 217 -7.09 -24.18 2.78
N LEU A 218 -8.22 -24.03 2.12
CA LEU A 218 -8.36 -23.19 0.92
C LEU A 218 -8.06 -21.72 1.27
N PHE A 219 -8.61 -21.22 2.37
CA PHE A 219 -8.39 -19.85 2.82
C PHE A 219 -6.91 -19.59 3.11
N LYS A 220 -6.22 -20.51 3.81
CA LYS A 220 -4.79 -20.39 4.07
C LYS A 220 -3.96 -20.46 2.79
N GLN A 221 -4.33 -21.32 1.85
CA GLN A 221 -3.67 -21.41 0.54
C GLN A 221 -3.85 -20.12 -0.25
N ALA A 222 -5.05 -19.54 -0.26
CA ALA A 222 -5.39 -18.36 -1.02
C ALA A 222 -4.79 -17.07 -0.43
N PHE A 223 -4.84 -16.91 0.89
CA PHE A 223 -4.48 -15.66 1.59
C PHE A 223 -3.16 -15.73 2.35
N GLY A 224 -2.50 -16.89 2.41
CA GLY A 224 -1.28 -17.08 3.21
C GLY A 224 -1.50 -17.05 4.74
N LEU A 225 -2.72 -16.78 5.19
CA LEU A 225 -3.13 -16.65 6.59
C LEU A 225 -4.30 -17.57 6.91
N THR A 226 -4.37 -18.05 8.16
CA THR A 226 -5.60 -18.73 8.62
C THR A 226 -6.75 -17.73 8.70
N PRO A 227 -8.03 -18.17 8.55
CA PRO A 227 -9.21 -17.29 8.65
C PRO A 227 -9.22 -16.43 9.92
N HIS A 228 -8.88 -17.03 11.08
CA HIS A 228 -8.81 -16.31 12.33
C HIS A 228 -7.71 -15.23 12.34
N ARG A 229 -6.51 -15.53 11.83
CA ARG A 229 -5.42 -14.53 11.74
C ARG A 229 -5.78 -13.40 10.79
N TYR A 230 -6.46 -13.70 9.71
CA TYR A 230 -6.98 -12.70 8.78
C TYR A 230 -7.99 -11.78 9.47
N LEU A 231 -9.01 -12.34 10.13
CA LEU A 231 -10.02 -11.58 10.88
C LEU A 231 -9.36 -10.67 11.93
N MET A 232 -8.41 -11.19 12.73
CA MET A 232 -7.70 -10.38 13.74
C MET A 232 -6.89 -9.25 13.09
N LYS A 233 -6.23 -9.51 11.96
CA LYS A 233 -5.50 -8.48 11.20
C LYS A 233 -6.46 -7.37 10.75
N ARG A 234 -7.60 -7.70 10.13
CA ARG A 234 -8.59 -6.72 9.66
C ARG A 234 -9.17 -5.90 10.81
N ARG A 235 -9.49 -6.53 11.94
CA ARG A 235 -9.95 -5.84 13.16
C ARG A 235 -8.93 -4.82 13.66
N VAL A 236 -7.64 -5.17 13.70
CA VAL A 236 -6.56 -4.23 14.08
C VAL A 236 -6.44 -3.08 13.09
N GLU A 237 -6.54 -3.34 11.81
CA GLU A 237 -6.44 -2.30 10.77
C GLU A 237 -7.58 -1.28 10.89
N ARG A 238 -8.81 -1.74 11.05
CA ARG A 238 -9.98 -0.87 11.29
C ARG A 238 -9.90 -0.13 12.63
N ALA A 239 -9.46 -0.81 13.69
CA ALA A 239 -9.23 -0.18 14.98
C ALA A 239 -8.17 0.94 14.89
N ALA A 240 -7.09 0.73 14.13
CA ALA A 240 -6.06 1.75 13.91
C ALA A 240 -6.61 3.02 13.21
N MET A 241 -7.53 2.86 12.24
CA MET A 241 -8.23 4.00 11.63
C MET A 241 -9.08 4.78 12.63
N VAL A 242 -9.85 4.06 13.46
CA VAL A 242 -10.67 4.67 14.52
C VAL A 242 -9.79 5.42 15.53
N LEU A 243 -8.68 4.83 15.92
CA LEU A 243 -7.70 5.45 16.82
C LEU A 243 -7.11 6.72 16.20
N LYS A 244 -6.69 6.67 14.93
CA LYS A 244 -6.14 7.85 14.20
C LYS A 244 -7.17 8.98 14.11
N LYS A 245 -8.41 8.66 13.72
CA LYS A 245 -9.51 9.65 13.59
C LYS A 245 -9.86 10.33 14.92
N ARG A 246 -9.68 9.63 16.03
CA ARG A 246 -10.01 10.12 17.38
C ARG A 246 -8.79 10.56 18.19
N ALA A 247 -7.60 10.63 17.59
CA ALA A 247 -6.35 10.92 18.29
C ALA A 247 -6.38 12.23 19.11
N ASN A 248 -7.13 13.24 18.65
CA ASN A 248 -7.28 14.55 19.28
C ASN A 248 -8.50 14.66 20.23
N GLN A 249 -9.20 13.57 20.52
CA GLN A 249 -10.34 13.56 21.43
C GLN A 249 -9.86 13.19 22.85
N GLU A 250 -10.15 14.05 23.84
CA GLU A 250 -9.82 13.81 25.27
C GLU A 250 -10.41 12.50 25.82
N SER A 251 -11.50 11.98 25.20
CA SER A 251 -12.19 10.77 25.65
C SER A 251 -11.71 9.49 24.96
N LEU A 252 -10.56 9.49 24.25
CA LEU A 252 -10.07 8.31 23.56
C LEU A 252 -9.66 7.19 24.53
N ASN A 253 -10.46 6.15 24.59
CA ASN A 253 -10.23 4.97 25.41
C ASN A 253 -9.87 3.76 24.55
N ILE A 254 -8.60 3.31 24.65
CA ILE A 254 -8.09 2.15 23.88
C ILE A 254 -8.85 0.87 24.23
N ALA A 255 -9.25 0.69 25.49
CA ALA A 255 -10.04 -0.48 25.92
C ALA A 255 -11.42 -0.50 25.23
N ARG A 256 -12.05 0.67 25.07
CA ARG A 256 -13.34 0.78 24.37
C ARG A 256 -13.19 0.42 22.87
N VAL A 257 -12.10 0.83 22.24
CA VAL A 257 -11.82 0.45 20.85
C VAL A 257 -11.55 -1.05 20.74
N ALA A 258 -10.78 -1.65 21.67
CA ALA A 258 -10.56 -3.08 21.71
C ALA A 258 -11.89 -3.86 21.82
N HIS A 259 -12.78 -3.43 22.69
CA HIS A 259 -14.10 -4.05 22.86
C HIS A 259 -14.98 -3.89 21.61
N GLN A 260 -14.97 -2.68 20.99
CA GLN A 260 -15.70 -2.42 19.74
C GLN A 260 -15.34 -3.42 18.64
N PHE A 261 -14.06 -3.82 18.55
CA PHE A 261 -13.56 -4.78 17.57
C PHE A 261 -13.45 -6.21 18.10
N ARG A 262 -14.22 -6.55 19.16
CA ARG A 262 -14.36 -7.92 19.69
C ARG A 262 -13.05 -8.56 20.12
N PHE A 263 -12.11 -7.78 20.66
CA PHE A 263 -10.98 -8.34 21.40
C PHE A 263 -11.43 -8.70 22.81
N ALA A 264 -10.93 -9.83 23.33
CA ALA A 264 -11.29 -10.32 24.65
C ALA A 264 -10.98 -9.29 25.77
N ASP A 265 -9.84 -8.59 25.63
CA ASP A 265 -9.41 -7.53 26.54
C ASP A 265 -8.41 -6.60 25.85
N GLN A 266 -8.04 -5.51 26.54
CA GLN A 266 -7.07 -4.54 26.04
C GLN A 266 -5.66 -5.14 25.87
N SER A 267 -5.28 -6.14 26.67
CA SER A 267 -3.96 -6.77 26.59
C SER A 267 -3.85 -7.63 25.32
N HIS A 268 -4.89 -8.41 25.02
CA HIS A 268 -5.00 -9.16 23.77
C HIS A 268 -4.96 -8.22 22.57
N PHE A 269 -5.74 -7.13 22.59
CA PHE A 269 -5.71 -6.11 21.55
C PHE A 269 -4.30 -5.52 21.36
N THR A 270 -3.67 -5.07 22.46
CA THR A 270 -2.34 -4.44 22.39
C THR A 270 -1.28 -5.37 21.80
N ARG A 271 -1.29 -6.66 22.19
CA ARG A 271 -0.38 -7.68 21.66
C ARG A 271 -0.60 -7.90 20.18
N THR A 272 -1.85 -8.11 19.76
CA THR A 272 -2.21 -8.35 18.37
C THR A 272 -1.93 -7.10 17.52
N PHE A 273 -2.24 -5.92 18.03
CA PHE A 273 -1.94 -4.65 17.35
C PHE A 273 -0.44 -4.47 17.12
N LYS A 274 0.40 -4.77 18.13
CA LYS A 274 1.86 -4.71 17.99
C LYS A 274 2.37 -5.73 16.96
N GLN A 275 1.80 -6.94 16.90
CA GLN A 275 2.15 -7.93 15.89
C GLN A 275 1.81 -7.46 14.47
N VAL A 276 0.69 -6.77 14.28
CA VAL A 276 0.22 -6.31 12.96
C VAL A 276 0.87 -5.00 12.54
N LYS A 277 0.99 -4.02 13.46
CA LYS A 277 1.47 -2.66 13.16
C LYS A 277 2.93 -2.40 13.56
N GLY A 278 3.59 -3.32 14.23
CA GLY A 278 4.98 -3.17 14.71
C GLY A 278 5.14 -2.29 15.94
N VAL A 279 4.09 -1.56 16.35
CA VAL A 279 4.07 -0.65 17.52
C VAL A 279 2.81 -0.87 18.35
N THR A 280 2.82 -0.47 19.63
CA THR A 280 1.62 -0.53 20.46
C THR A 280 0.59 0.53 20.06
N PRO A 281 -0.71 0.37 20.39
CA PRO A 281 -1.75 1.38 20.11
C PRO A 281 -1.39 2.76 20.66
N ARG A 282 -0.80 2.83 21.85
CA ARG A 282 -0.37 4.08 22.48
C ARG A 282 0.78 4.75 21.71
N GLN A 283 1.78 3.97 21.30
CA GLN A 283 2.88 4.48 20.47
C GLN A 283 2.39 4.90 19.07
N PHE A 284 1.40 4.20 18.52
CA PHE A 284 0.78 4.55 17.25
C PHE A 284 0.11 5.92 17.32
N LEU A 285 -0.67 6.20 18.38
CA LEU A 285 -1.29 7.49 18.62
C LEU A 285 -0.27 8.62 18.79
N GLN A 286 0.80 8.39 19.54
CA GLN A 286 1.86 9.39 19.74
C GLN A 286 2.57 9.81 18.45
N LYS A 287 2.67 8.89 17.47
CA LYS A 287 3.25 9.16 16.14
C LYS A 287 2.26 9.84 15.19
N SER A 288 0.96 9.68 15.41
CA SER A 288 -0.10 10.25 14.56
C SER A 288 -0.55 11.65 14.99
N GLY A 289 -0.16 12.10 16.18
CA GLY A 289 -0.50 13.42 16.76
C GLY A 289 0.64 14.48 16.63
N LYS A 290 1.68 14.15 15.89
CA LYS A 290 2.73 15.08 15.45
C LYS A 290 2.61 15.28 13.94
#